data_182200ff124efd129c8ef32443b7d635
#
_entry.id   182200ff124efd129c8ef32443b7d635
#
_cell.length_a   1.000
_cell.length_b   1.000
_cell.length_c   1.000
_cell.angle_alpha   90.00
_cell.angle_beta   90.00
_cell.angle_gamma   90.00
#
_symmetry.space_group_name_H-M   'P 1'
#
loop_
_entity.id
_entity.type
_entity.pdbx_description
1 polymer ?
#
loop_
_entity_poly.entity_id
_entity_poly.type
_entity_poly.pdbx_seq_one_letter_code
_entity_poly.pdbx_strand_id
1 'polypeptide(L)'
;MHACGHDAHTASLLLAAKILSKHRDEFKGTVKLCFQQAEEIGYGAMKFIKAGLVTGDRSFGIHLASNIPVGKVSATEGPNNASVDYFKITVKGR
;
A
#
# COMPACT_ATOMS: atom_id res chain seq x y z
N MET A 1 12.38 -6.81 -11.61
CA MET A 1 12.88 -6.81 -10.23
C MET A 1 11.89 -6.03 -9.37
N HIS A 2 11.78 -6.36 -8.08
CA HIS A 2 10.89 -5.67 -7.14
C HIS A 2 11.60 -4.49 -6.45
N ALA A 3 11.91 -3.45 -7.20
CA ALA A 3 12.70 -2.31 -6.70
C ALA A 3 11.97 -1.49 -5.61
N CYS A 4 10.63 -1.47 -5.64
CA CYS A 4 9.79 -0.80 -4.63
C CYS A 4 9.38 -1.71 -3.47
N GLY A 5 9.71 -3.00 -3.51
CA GLY A 5 9.45 -3.95 -2.43
C GLY A 5 8.01 -4.45 -2.31
N HIS A 6 7.21 -4.40 -3.40
CA HIS A 6 5.81 -4.82 -3.37
C HIS A 6 5.61 -6.30 -3.05
N ASP A 7 6.58 -7.15 -3.38
CA ASP A 7 6.62 -8.56 -2.98
C ASP A 7 6.69 -8.70 -1.45
N ALA A 8 7.52 -7.92 -0.79
CA ALA A 8 7.63 -7.90 0.66
C ALA A 8 6.40 -7.25 1.33
N HIS A 9 5.78 -6.22 0.71
CA HIS A 9 4.50 -5.68 1.18
C HIS A 9 3.41 -6.74 1.17
N THR A 10 3.32 -7.52 0.08
CA THR A 10 2.36 -8.62 -0.07
C THR A 10 2.61 -9.71 0.99
N ALA A 11 3.86 -10.12 1.17
CA ALA A 11 4.25 -11.12 2.17
C ALA A 11 3.91 -10.64 3.60
N SER A 12 4.17 -9.38 3.91
CA SER A 12 3.84 -8.78 5.22
C SER A 12 2.34 -8.78 5.49
N LEU A 13 1.52 -8.44 4.49
CA LEU A 13 0.06 -8.48 4.64
C LEU A 13 -0.47 -9.91 4.81
N LEU A 14 0.09 -10.89 4.10
CA LEU A 14 -0.25 -12.30 4.28
C LEU A 14 0.12 -12.81 5.68
N LEU A 15 1.27 -12.39 6.20
CA LEU A 15 1.67 -12.74 7.57
C LEU A 15 0.75 -12.08 8.60
N ALA A 16 0.41 -10.82 8.43
CA ALA A 16 -0.57 -10.13 9.28
C ALA A 16 -1.93 -10.84 9.27
N ALA A 17 -2.41 -11.26 8.08
CA ALA A 17 -3.64 -12.02 7.93
C ALA A 17 -3.60 -13.34 8.73
N LYS A 18 -2.48 -14.06 8.62
CA LYS A 18 -2.26 -15.32 9.36
C LYS A 18 -2.27 -15.11 10.88
N ILE A 19 -1.66 -14.04 11.37
CA ILE A 19 -1.65 -13.71 12.80
C ILE A 19 -3.07 -13.33 13.25
N LEU A 20 -3.71 -12.39 12.57
CA LEU A 20 -5.06 -11.93 12.90
C LEU A 20 -6.09 -13.07 12.87
N SER A 21 -5.97 -14.01 11.94
CA SER A 21 -6.87 -15.16 11.87
C SER A 21 -6.78 -16.09 13.08
N LYS A 22 -5.62 -16.16 13.73
CA LYS A 22 -5.41 -16.94 14.96
C LYS A 22 -5.89 -16.25 16.23
N HIS A 23 -6.09 -14.94 16.18
CA HIS A 23 -6.45 -14.08 17.30
C HIS A 23 -7.81 -13.41 17.11
N ARG A 24 -8.71 -14.07 16.36
CA ARG A 24 -10.03 -13.50 16.02
C ARG A 24 -10.93 -13.21 17.20
N ASP A 25 -10.78 -13.95 18.26
CA ASP A 25 -11.49 -13.82 19.53
C ASP A 25 -10.98 -12.66 20.41
N GLU A 26 -9.81 -12.13 20.11
CA GLU A 26 -9.19 -11.03 20.86
C GLU A 26 -9.64 -9.63 20.40
N PHE A 27 -10.35 -9.54 19.26
CA PHE A 27 -10.85 -8.26 18.75
C PHE A 27 -12.26 -8.35 18.17
N LYS A 28 -12.95 -7.20 18.13
CA LYS A 28 -14.29 -7.08 17.54
C LYS A 28 -14.21 -6.30 16.23
N GLY A 29 -15.03 -6.68 15.27
CA GLY A 29 -15.15 -6.01 13.99
C GLY A 29 -14.62 -6.83 12.82
N THR A 30 -14.42 -6.17 11.69
CA THR A 30 -13.99 -6.78 10.43
C THR A 30 -12.67 -6.16 9.98
N VAL A 31 -11.71 -7.00 9.63
CA VAL A 31 -10.46 -6.58 8.98
C VAL A 31 -10.55 -6.95 7.51
N LYS A 32 -10.46 -5.96 6.63
CA LYS A 32 -10.35 -6.15 5.18
C LYS A 32 -8.89 -6.13 4.78
N LEU A 33 -8.46 -7.15 4.07
CA LEU A 33 -7.11 -7.26 3.53
C LEU A 33 -7.14 -6.85 2.06
N CYS A 34 -6.49 -5.75 1.72
CA CYS A 34 -6.52 -5.17 0.38
C CYS A 34 -5.17 -5.41 -0.32
N PHE A 35 -5.17 -6.25 -1.34
CA PHE A 35 -4.03 -6.47 -2.23
C PHE A 35 -4.24 -5.68 -3.51
N GLN A 36 -3.63 -4.51 -3.60
CA GLN A 36 -3.79 -3.58 -4.70
C GLN A 36 -2.93 -3.97 -5.89
N GLN A 37 -3.51 -4.02 -7.08
CA GLN A 37 -2.79 -4.14 -8.35
C GLN A 37 -2.42 -2.76 -8.91
N ALA A 38 -1.45 -2.71 -9.81
CA ALA A 38 -1.13 -1.54 -10.64
C ALA A 38 -0.92 -0.23 -9.85
N GLU A 39 -0.24 -0.31 -8.70
CA GLU A 39 0.06 0.83 -7.85
C GLU A 39 1.00 1.81 -8.57
N GLU A 40 2.05 1.31 -9.23
CA GLU A 40 3.10 2.10 -9.91
C GLU A 40 2.60 2.97 -11.07
N ILE A 41 1.41 2.70 -11.58
CA ILE A 41 0.78 3.51 -12.62
C ILE A 41 -0.43 4.31 -12.08
N GLY A 42 -0.60 4.36 -10.76
CA GLY A 42 -1.64 5.14 -10.08
C GLY A 42 -3.08 4.69 -10.39
N TYR A 43 -3.28 3.49 -10.93
CA TYR A 43 -4.59 3.05 -11.45
C TYR A 43 -5.33 2.07 -10.53
N GLY A 44 -4.61 1.30 -9.72
CA GLY A 44 -5.19 0.25 -8.90
C GLY A 44 -6.15 0.76 -7.83
N ALA A 45 -5.80 1.83 -7.13
CA ALA A 45 -6.64 2.44 -6.10
C ALA A 45 -8.00 2.89 -6.65
N MET A 46 -8.04 3.47 -7.86
CA MET A 46 -9.28 3.87 -8.52
C MET A 46 -10.20 2.68 -8.82
N LYS A 47 -9.64 1.52 -9.13
CA LYS A 47 -10.44 0.30 -9.32
C LYS A 47 -11.07 -0.17 -8.01
N PHE A 48 -10.35 -0.13 -6.91
CA PHE A 48 -10.89 -0.44 -5.58
C PHE A 48 -12.03 0.49 -5.20
N ILE A 49 -11.87 1.80 -5.41
CA ILE A 49 -12.92 2.80 -5.13
C ILE A 49 -14.16 2.52 -5.98
N LYS A 50 -14.00 2.35 -7.30
CA LYS A 50 -15.12 2.07 -8.22
C LYS A 50 -15.84 0.77 -7.92
N ALA A 51 -15.14 -0.23 -7.39
CA ALA A 51 -15.72 -1.50 -6.97
C ALA A 51 -16.38 -1.43 -5.57
N GLY A 52 -16.36 -0.28 -4.89
CA GLY A 52 -16.92 -0.11 -3.54
C GLY A 52 -16.17 -0.90 -2.47
N LEU A 53 -14.89 -1.23 -2.71
CA LEU A 53 -14.11 -2.04 -1.78
C LEU A 53 -13.44 -1.21 -0.68
N VAL A 54 -13.26 0.09 -0.91
CA VAL A 54 -12.68 1.03 0.06
C VAL A 54 -13.77 1.46 1.04
N THR A 55 -14.03 0.60 2.01
CA THR A 55 -15.02 0.86 3.07
C THR A 55 -14.42 0.44 4.40
N GLY A 56 -14.64 1.24 5.45
CA GLY A 56 -14.13 0.98 6.80
C GLY A 56 -14.00 2.27 7.58
N ASP A 57 -13.94 2.16 8.89
CA ASP A 57 -13.79 3.30 9.79
C ASP A 57 -12.34 3.79 9.86
N ARG A 58 -11.39 2.91 9.55
CA ARG A 58 -9.95 3.18 9.60
C ARG A 58 -9.23 2.40 8.50
N SER A 59 -8.11 2.94 8.05
CA SER A 59 -7.18 2.24 7.14
C SER A 59 -5.77 2.26 7.73
N PHE A 60 -5.03 1.22 7.40
CA PHE A 60 -3.63 1.09 7.78
C PHE A 60 -2.84 0.58 6.56
N GLY A 61 -1.68 1.16 6.32
CA GLY A 61 -0.76 0.73 5.27
C GLY A 61 0.67 0.86 5.73
N ILE A 62 1.55 0.04 5.16
CA ILE A 62 3.00 0.12 5.36
C ILE A 62 3.69 0.19 4.01
N HIS A 63 4.86 0.80 4.00
CA HIS A 63 5.75 0.79 2.85
C HIS A 63 7.18 0.54 3.32
N LEU A 64 7.94 -0.26 2.60
CA LEU A 64 9.38 -0.40 2.83
C LEU A 64 10.10 0.85 2.34
N ALA A 65 11.11 1.27 3.07
CA ALA A 65 11.91 2.42 2.71
C ALA A 65 13.41 2.08 2.86
N SER A 66 14.16 2.24 1.78
CA SER A 66 15.58 1.88 1.73
C SER A 66 16.48 2.74 2.64
N ASN A 67 16.00 3.90 3.05
CA ASN A 67 16.69 4.82 3.96
C ASN A 67 16.37 4.58 5.44
N ILE A 68 15.50 3.61 5.77
CA ILE A 68 15.19 3.24 7.15
C ILE A 68 15.93 1.95 7.49
N PRO A 69 16.80 1.94 8.51
CA PRO A 69 17.51 0.73 8.92
C PRO A 69 16.57 -0.41 9.33
N VAL A 70 17.00 -1.65 9.08
CA VAL A 70 16.29 -2.86 9.52
C VAL A 70 16.02 -2.81 11.02
N GLY A 71 14.80 -3.20 11.42
CA GLY A 71 14.34 -3.14 12.82
C GLY A 71 13.84 -1.78 13.26
N LYS A 72 13.82 -0.79 12.37
CA LYS A 72 13.22 0.52 12.61
C LYS A 72 11.90 0.67 11.87
N VAL A 73 11.00 1.44 12.46
CA VAL A 73 9.72 1.85 11.85
C VAL A 73 9.63 3.36 11.95
N SER A 74 9.21 4.01 10.87
CA SER A 74 8.84 5.43 10.87
C SER A 74 7.33 5.56 10.87
N ALA A 75 6.81 6.33 11.80
CA ALA A 75 5.40 6.72 11.86
C ALA A 75 5.37 8.21 12.19
N THR A 76 5.01 9.03 11.21
CA THR A 76 5.00 10.49 11.34
C THR A 76 3.57 10.98 11.14
N GLU A 77 3.15 11.92 11.95
CA GLU A 77 1.88 12.61 11.76
C GLU A 77 1.99 13.62 10.60
N GLY A 78 0.93 13.71 9.79
CA GLY A 78 0.87 14.64 8.66
C GLY A 78 1.23 14.00 7.31
N PRO A 79 1.48 14.81 6.27
CA PRO A 79 1.81 14.32 4.94
C PRO A 79 3.15 13.57 4.91
N ASN A 80 3.12 12.31 4.44
CA ASN A 80 4.30 11.45 4.33
C ASN A 80 4.66 11.14 2.87
N ASN A 81 3.77 11.39 1.91
CA ASN A 81 3.95 11.08 0.51
C ASN A 81 3.91 12.34 -0.34
N ALA A 82 4.67 12.34 -1.44
CA ALA A 82 4.60 13.37 -2.46
C ALA A 82 3.39 13.18 -3.39
N SER A 83 2.98 14.24 -4.08
CA SER A 83 2.09 14.13 -5.24
C SER A 83 2.89 13.72 -6.48
N VAL A 84 2.22 13.07 -7.41
CA VAL A 84 2.81 12.60 -8.67
C VAL A 84 2.03 13.14 -9.85
N ASP A 85 2.74 13.77 -10.79
CA ASP A 85 2.20 14.22 -12.06
C ASP A 85 2.95 13.56 -13.22
N TYR A 86 2.21 13.08 -14.22
CA TYR A 86 2.81 12.48 -15.42
C TYR A 86 2.68 13.44 -16.60
N PHE A 87 3.80 13.70 -17.29
CA PHE A 87 3.78 14.48 -18.51
C PHE A 87 4.67 13.82 -19.58
N LYS A 88 4.35 14.10 -20.86
CA LYS A 88 5.11 13.61 -22.00
C LYS A 88 5.49 14.78 -22.89
N ILE A 89 6.78 14.93 -23.15
CA ILE A 89 7.32 15.89 -24.12
C ILE A 89 7.78 15.10 -25.35
N THR A 90 7.28 15.50 -26.53
CA THR A 90 7.73 14.90 -27.80
C THR A 90 8.41 15.98 -28.64
N VAL A 91 9.71 15.79 -28.91
CA VAL A 91 10.49 16.66 -29.78
C VAL A 91 10.65 15.94 -31.11
N LYS A 92 10.13 16.57 -32.18
CA LYS A 92 10.33 16.09 -33.54
C LYS A 92 11.45 16.90 -34.16
N GLY A 93 12.57 16.23 -34.50
CA GLY A 93 13.63 16.81 -35.32
C GLY A 93 13.25 16.86 -36.80
N ARG A 94 14.01 17.63 -37.59
CA ARG A 94 13.95 17.63 -39.06
C ARG A 94 14.83 16.54 -39.59
#